data_80d049731297828f3ef20a8f07992d1d
#
_entry.id   80d049731297828f3ef20a8f07992d1d
#
_cell.length_a   1.000
_cell.length_b   1.000
_cell.length_c   1.000
_cell.angle_alpha   90.00
_cell.angle_beta   90.00
_cell.angle_gamma   90.00
#
_symmetry.space_group_name_H-M   'P 1'
#
loop_
_entity.id
_entity.type
_entity.pdbx_description
1 polymer ?
#
loop_
_entity_poly.entity_id
_entity_poly.type
_entity_poly.pdbx_seq_one_letter_code
_entity_poly.pdbx_strand_id
1 'polypeptide(L)'
;MSRPRPSGRSYGRLTRHERNAIERMLDRNRSAREIAAELGRSPSTVTREVAAHRYVTAPRSRYGEPAPEDLSGACPRLAAWPRCCNGCSHRRGYGCSRRPRVFYSARRAQEAADAELSSSRSGIDETEEGAAAKLAAIRGGLARGLSPQQIAATTPGLSASTVYRWVDAGYDGMTNMELRRKVGYRPRSHRAPKRATHHSARRSHAAFLALGEDACAAAWEMDTVEGAREDSACLLTLLHRPSRLQLALLLEAKDSASVEAALEGVRSVLGADGMGRVFRAVLTDNGSEFADEGAIAALLGERDGETRLFYCDPRQSQQKGACEKNHVEIRKLLPKGAGVRFDRLTAADCALLMSQVNSEPRGALGFLTPARVLRMALGEDASALMDAFGVEELAPGELDLTPGCIDRARAARGEGPLAG
;
A
#
# COMPACT_ATOMS: atom_id res chain seq x y z
N MET A 1 27.11 -25.05 -45.71
CA MET A 1 26.64 -23.66 -45.73
C MET A 1 25.13 -23.69 -45.40
N SER A 2 24.79 -23.45 -44.13
CA SER A 2 23.37 -23.43 -43.66
C SER A 2 22.76 -22.06 -43.95
N ARG A 3 21.64 -22.04 -44.67
CA ARG A 3 20.87 -20.82 -44.92
C ARG A 3 20.40 -20.18 -43.58
N PRO A 4 20.52 -18.87 -43.36
CA PRO A 4 20.00 -18.22 -42.18
C PRO A 4 18.46 -18.33 -42.18
N ARG A 5 17.87 -18.75 -41.05
CA ARG A 5 16.44 -18.69 -40.82
C ARG A 5 15.98 -17.24 -40.83
N PRO A 6 14.91 -16.87 -41.55
CA PRO A 6 14.37 -15.52 -41.51
C PRO A 6 13.92 -15.21 -40.08
N SER A 7 14.32 -14.04 -39.59
CA SER A 7 13.93 -13.47 -38.30
C SER A 7 12.40 -13.53 -38.13
N GLY A 8 11.95 -14.25 -37.09
CA GLY A 8 10.55 -14.50 -36.84
C GLY A 8 9.74 -13.21 -36.70
N ARG A 9 8.82 -12.98 -37.65
CA ARG A 9 7.73 -12.03 -37.43
C ARG A 9 6.89 -12.57 -36.26
N SER A 10 6.99 -11.91 -35.11
CA SER A 10 6.06 -12.13 -34.00
C SER A 10 4.68 -11.70 -34.45
N TYR A 11 3.86 -12.67 -34.86
CA TYR A 11 2.45 -12.40 -35.18
C TYR A 11 1.70 -12.24 -33.86
N GLY A 12 1.39 -11.00 -33.48
CA GLY A 12 0.51 -10.70 -32.37
C GLY A 12 -0.83 -11.41 -32.49
N ARG A 13 -1.49 -11.69 -31.36
CA ARG A 13 -2.85 -12.23 -31.29
C ARG A 13 -3.82 -11.36 -32.08
N LEU A 14 -4.93 -11.93 -32.58
CA LEU A 14 -5.96 -11.16 -33.24
C LEU A 14 -6.61 -10.20 -32.25
N THR A 15 -6.78 -8.96 -32.69
CA THR A 15 -7.44 -7.92 -31.91
C THR A 15 -8.96 -8.01 -32.06
N ARG A 16 -9.72 -7.38 -31.16
CA ARG A 16 -11.19 -7.27 -31.27
C ARG A 16 -11.63 -6.62 -32.60
N HIS A 17 -10.86 -5.66 -33.10
CA HIS A 17 -11.14 -5.00 -34.38
C HIS A 17 -11.01 -5.98 -35.55
N GLU A 18 -9.95 -6.78 -35.59
CA GLU A 18 -9.74 -7.81 -36.59
C GLU A 18 -10.84 -8.88 -36.53
N ARG A 19 -11.26 -9.34 -35.34
CA ARG A 19 -12.38 -10.28 -35.18
C ARG A 19 -13.69 -9.71 -35.70
N ASN A 20 -13.98 -8.45 -35.44
CA ASN A 20 -15.16 -7.76 -35.99
C ASN A 20 -15.10 -7.68 -37.52
N ALA A 21 -13.93 -7.46 -38.11
CA ALA A 21 -13.76 -7.47 -39.55
C ALA A 21 -13.97 -8.88 -40.14
N ILE A 22 -13.44 -9.94 -39.48
CA ILE A 22 -13.67 -11.34 -39.87
C ILE A 22 -15.19 -11.63 -39.89
N GLU A 23 -15.94 -11.31 -38.82
CA GLU A 23 -17.39 -11.55 -38.76
C GLU A 23 -18.14 -10.85 -39.90
N ARG A 24 -17.89 -9.56 -40.12
CA ARG A 24 -18.52 -8.79 -41.21
C ARG A 24 -18.23 -9.34 -42.60
N MET A 25 -17.01 -9.83 -42.84
CA MET A 25 -16.60 -10.38 -44.13
C MET A 25 -17.15 -11.80 -44.32
N LEU A 26 -17.27 -12.60 -43.27
CA LEU A 26 -17.97 -13.88 -43.28
C LEU A 26 -19.47 -13.71 -43.63
N ASP A 27 -20.12 -12.70 -43.06
CA ASP A 27 -21.52 -12.36 -43.40
C ASP A 27 -21.71 -11.98 -44.86
N ARG A 28 -20.66 -11.47 -45.53
CA ARG A 28 -20.59 -11.16 -46.96
C ARG A 28 -20.07 -12.33 -47.82
N ASN A 29 -19.91 -13.53 -47.22
CA ASN A 29 -19.43 -14.75 -47.83
C ASN A 29 -18.05 -14.61 -48.52
N ARG A 30 -17.15 -13.83 -47.94
CA ARG A 30 -15.78 -13.66 -48.43
C ARG A 30 -14.90 -14.90 -48.15
N SER A 31 -13.94 -15.14 -49.03
CA SER A 31 -12.98 -16.20 -48.87
C SER A 31 -11.99 -15.90 -47.76
N ALA A 32 -11.36 -16.97 -47.19
CA ALA A 32 -10.30 -16.79 -46.19
C ALA A 32 -9.10 -15.99 -46.70
N ARG A 33 -8.82 -16.06 -48.03
CA ARG A 33 -7.73 -15.27 -48.64
C ARG A 33 -8.07 -13.78 -48.70
N GLU A 34 -9.29 -13.40 -49.07
CA GLU A 34 -9.74 -12.02 -49.08
C GLU A 34 -9.72 -11.43 -47.67
N ILE A 35 -10.24 -12.16 -46.68
CA ILE A 35 -10.23 -11.72 -45.26
C ILE A 35 -8.79 -11.54 -44.79
N ALA A 36 -7.92 -12.47 -45.09
CA ALA A 36 -6.51 -12.43 -44.68
C ALA A 36 -5.76 -11.25 -45.32
N ALA A 37 -6.03 -10.97 -46.60
CA ALA A 37 -5.45 -9.84 -47.33
C ALA A 37 -5.86 -8.51 -46.70
N GLU A 38 -7.14 -8.34 -46.38
CA GLU A 38 -7.68 -7.14 -45.70
C GLU A 38 -7.05 -6.88 -44.35
N LEU A 39 -6.78 -7.95 -43.59
CA LEU A 39 -6.20 -7.88 -42.24
C LEU A 39 -4.67 -7.87 -42.19
N GLY A 40 -4.00 -8.03 -43.34
CA GLY A 40 -2.54 -8.24 -43.37
C GLY A 40 -2.08 -9.49 -42.61
N ARG A 41 -2.94 -10.53 -42.56
CA ARG A 41 -2.68 -11.79 -41.84
C ARG A 41 -2.56 -12.96 -42.82
N SER A 42 -2.13 -14.13 -42.33
CA SER A 42 -2.14 -15.33 -43.16
C SER A 42 -3.55 -15.95 -43.28
N PRO A 43 -3.92 -16.56 -44.41
CA PRO A 43 -5.19 -17.27 -44.55
C PRO A 43 -5.37 -18.38 -43.51
N SER A 44 -4.28 -19.03 -43.10
CA SER A 44 -4.29 -20.05 -42.03
C SER A 44 -4.65 -19.50 -40.68
N THR A 45 -4.30 -18.23 -40.36
CA THR A 45 -4.72 -17.56 -39.13
C THR A 45 -6.23 -17.36 -39.11
N VAL A 46 -6.81 -16.89 -40.22
CA VAL A 46 -8.25 -16.66 -40.32
C VAL A 46 -9.02 -17.98 -40.25
N THR A 47 -8.56 -19.05 -40.95
CA THR A 47 -9.24 -20.34 -40.90
C THR A 47 -9.17 -20.99 -39.53
N ARG A 48 -8.05 -20.87 -38.82
CA ARG A 48 -7.92 -21.36 -37.43
C ARG A 48 -8.80 -20.61 -36.46
N GLU A 49 -8.82 -19.27 -36.53
CA GLU A 49 -9.68 -18.44 -35.70
C GLU A 49 -11.15 -18.82 -35.84
N VAL A 50 -11.65 -18.91 -37.08
CA VAL A 50 -13.05 -19.27 -37.33
C VAL A 50 -13.35 -20.71 -36.85
N ALA A 51 -12.44 -21.66 -37.07
CA ALA A 51 -12.62 -23.03 -36.65
C ALA A 51 -12.63 -23.18 -35.11
N ALA A 52 -11.77 -22.44 -34.40
CA ALA A 52 -11.63 -22.50 -32.94
C ALA A 52 -12.81 -21.85 -32.22
N HIS A 53 -13.34 -20.74 -32.75
CA HIS A 53 -14.32 -19.91 -32.03
C HIS A 53 -15.74 -19.93 -32.62
N ARG A 54 -16.04 -20.91 -33.50
CA ARG A 54 -17.41 -21.12 -33.95
C ARG A 54 -18.24 -21.80 -32.86
N TYR A 55 -19.54 -21.53 -32.84
CA TYR A 55 -20.48 -22.09 -31.88
C TYR A 55 -21.71 -22.65 -32.58
N VAL A 56 -22.32 -23.64 -31.96
CA VAL A 56 -23.50 -24.34 -32.48
C VAL A 56 -24.75 -23.70 -31.91
N THR A 57 -25.82 -23.60 -32.68
CA THR A 57 -27.15 -23.20 -32.25
C THR A 57 -28.17 -24.26 -32.59
N ALA A 58 -29.24 -24.35 -31.81
CA ALA A 58 -30.34 -25.29 -32.08
C ALA A 58 -30.94 -25.09 -33.49
N PRO A 59 -31.55 -26.13 -34.08
CA PRO A 59 -32.30 -26.01 -35.32
C PRO A 59 -33.41 -24.97 -35.21
N ARG A 60 -33.67 -24.23 -36.27
CA ARG A 60 -34.72 -23.17 -36.27
C ARG A 60 -36.12 -23.74 -36.03
N SER A 61 -36.36 -25.01 -36.43
CA SER A 61 -37.62 -25.72 -36.19
C SER A 61 -37.82 -26.11 -34.71
N ARG A 62 -36.77 -26.01 -33.91
CA ARG A 62 -36.75 -26.34 -32.47
C ARG A 62 -36.30 -25.13 -31.65
N TYR A 63 -36.93 -24.02 -31.92
CA TYR A 63 -36.62 -22.76 -31.19
C TYR A 63 -36.93 -22.97 -29.70
N GLY A 64 -35.94 -22.61 -28.84
CA GLY A 64 -36.05 -22.77 -27.38
C GLY A 64 -35.43 -24.06 -26.84
N GLU A 65 -35.06 -25.05 -27.67
CA GLU A 65 -34.28 -26.20 -27.23
C GLU A 65 -32.78 -25.81 -27.02
N PRO A 66 -32.08 -26.49 -26.11
CA PRO A 66 -30.63 -26.29 -25.96
C PRO A 66 -29.87 -26.62 -27.24
N ALA A 67 -28.81 -25.91 -27.53
CA ALA A 67 -27.94 -26.18 -28.64
C ALA A 67 -27.24 -27.55 -28.44
N PRO A 68 -27.04 -28.36 -29.51
CA PRO A 68 -26.23 -29.57 -29.40
C PRO A 68 -24.79 -29.20 -28.97
N GLU A 69 -24.18 -30.09 -28.21
CA GLU A 69 -22.79 -29.90 -27.75
C GLU A 69 -21.76 -30.08 -28.89
N ASP A 70 -22.14 -30.83 -29.93
CA ASP A 70 -21.28 -31.14 -31.05
C ASP A 70 -21.89 -30.72 -32.41
N LEU A 71 -21.21 -31.11 -33.51
CA LEU A 71 -21.63 -30.84 -34.86
C LEU A 71 -22.51 -31.96 -35.45
N SER A 72 -22.99 -32.92 -34.65
CA SER A 72 -23.84 -34.04 -35.09
C SER A 72 -25.11 -33.49 -35.76
N GLY A 73 -25.39 -34.03 -36.95
CA GLY A 73 -26.54 -33.60 -37.74
C GLY A 73 -26.39 -32.21 -38.39
N ALA A 74 -25.27 -31.56 -38.25
CA ALA A 74 -25.01 -30.24 -38.89
C ALA A 74 -24.89 -30.40 -40.43
N CYS A 75 -24.93 -29.26 -41.12
CA CYS A 75 -24.88 -29.23 -42.59
C CYS A 75 -23.53 -29.74 -43.12
N PRO A 76 -23.48 -30.68 -44.10
CA PRO A 76 -22.23 -31.19 -44.69
C PRO A 76 -21.33 -30.08 -45.29
N ARG A 77 -21.89 -28.95 -45.71
CA ARG A 77 -21.13 -27.79 -46.25
C ARG A 77 -20.19 -27.20 -45.23
N LEU A 78 -20.40 -27.44 -43.93
CA LEU A 78 -19.51 -26.94 -42.86
C LEU A 78 -18.15 -27.64 -42.82
N ALA A 79 -17.94 -28.72 -43.59
CA ALA A 79 -16.64 -29.36 -43.78
C ALA A 79 -15.67 -28.46 -44.56
N ALA A 80 -16.19 -27.59 -45.45
CA ALA A 80 -15.39 -26.65 -46.24
C ALA A 80 -15.54 -25.20 -45.67
N TRP A 81 -14.69 -24.29 -46.18
CA TRP A 81 -14.82 -22.87 -45.88
C TRP A 81 -16.22 -22.34 -46.25
N PRO A 82 -16.83 -21.45 -45.43
CA PRO A 82 -16.31 -20.78 -44.23
C PRO A 82 -16.48 -21.57 -42.92
N ARG A 83 -16.89 -22.83 -42.94
CA ARG A 83 -17.10 -23.70 -41.76
C ARG A 83 -18.12 -23.14 -40.74
N CYS A 84 -18.87 -22.13 -41.13
CA CYS A 84 -19.95 -21.51 -40.37
C CYS A 84 -21.10 -21.08 -41.29
N CYS A 85 -22.23 -20.73 -40.72
CA CYS A 85 -23.42 -20.30 -41.44
C CYS A 85 -23.49 -18.77 -41.67
N ASN A 86 -22.47 -18.04 -41.29
CA ASN A 86 -22.37 -16.61 -41.59
C ASN A 86 -22.38 -16.41 -43.13
N GLY A 87 -23.20 -15.48 -43.63
CA GLY A 87 -23.29 -15.20 -45.07
C GLY A 87 -23.87 -16.34 -45.94
N CYS A 88 -24.20 -17.53 -45.38
CA CYS A 88 -24.71 -18.64 -46.18
C CYS A 88 -26.09 -18.30 -46.79
N SER A 89 -26.17 -18.34 -48.13
CA SER A 89 -27.40 -18.08 -48.88
C SER A 89 -28.50 -19.11 -48.60
N HIS A 90 -28.15 -20.34 -48.27
CA HIS A 90 -29.08 -21.43 -47.99
C HIS A 90 -29.62 -21.47 -46.57
N ARG A 91 -29.16 -20.60 -45.66
CA ARG A 91 -29.52 -20.63 -44.24
C ARG A 91 -31.00 -20.45 -43.92
N ARG A 92 -31.76 -19.92 -44.86
CA ARG A 92 -33.23 -19.73 -44.75
C ARG A 92 -34.04 -20.87 -45.35
N GLY A 93 -33.42 -21.80 -46.10
CA GLY A 93 -34.07 -22.91 -46.75
C GLY A 93 -34.63 -23.95 -45.79
N TYR A 94 -35.66 -24.70 -46.23
CA TYR A 94 -36.35 -25.72 -45.43
C TYR A 94 -35.38 -26.80 -44.87
N GLY A 95 -34.43 -27.25 -45.68
CA GLY A 95 -33.44 -28.26 -45.25
C GLY A 95 -32.51 -27.77 -44.15
N CYS A 96 -32.24 -26.44 -44.04
CA CYS A 96 -31.44 -25.85 -43.00
C CYS A 96 -32.22 -25.56 -41.71
N SER A 97 -33.55 -25.43 -41.76
CA SER A 97 -34.38 -25.18 -40.59
C SER A 97 -34.38 -26.31 -39.59
N ARG A 98 -34.13 -27.57 -40.08
CA ARG A 98 -34.14 -28.76 -39.26
C ARG A 98 -32.75 -29.22 -38.78
N ARG A 99 -31.68 -28.49 -39.15
CA ARG A 99 -30.30 -28.82 -38.79
C ARG A 99 -29.72 -27.82 -37.80
N PRO A 100 -28.84 -28.27 -36.90
CA PRO A 100 -28.02 -27.36 -36.09
C PRO A 100 -27.25 -26.39 -37.00
N ARG A 101 -27.17 -25.14 -36.61
CA ARG A 101 -26.45 -24.09 -37.34
C ARG A 101 -25.22 -23.69 -36.57
N VAL A 102 -24.20 -23.33 -37.29
CA VAL A 102 -22.90 -22.96 -36.73
C VAL A 102 -22.57 -21.51 -37.11
N PHE A 103 -22.24 -20.70 -36.15
CA PHE A 103 -21.90 -19.29 -36.39
C PHE A 103 -20.54 -18.95 -35.78
N TYR A 104 -19.90 -17.96 -36.36
CA TYR A 104 -18.80 -17.25 -35.76
C TYR A 104 -19.31 -15.90 -35.25
N SER A 105 -18.90 -15.51 -34.04
CA SER A 105 -19.18 -14.19 -33.47
C SER A 105 -17.90 -13.61 -32.87
N ALA A 106 -17.53 -12.42 -33.32
CA ALA A 106 -16.35 -11.70 -32.87
C ALA A 106 -16.35 -11.45 -31.34
N ARG A 107 -17.56 -11.18 -30.79
CA ARG A 107 -17.72 -11.00 -29.35
C ARG A 107 -17.36 -12.27 -28.57
N ARG A 108 -17.94 -13.40 -28.94
CA ARG A 108 -17.66 -14.68 -28.29
C ARG A 108 -16.21 -15.13 -28.46
N ALA A 109 -15.65 -14.92 -29.66
CA ALA A 109 -14.26 -15.22 -29.95
C ALA A 109 -13.30 -14.35 -29.08
N GLN A 110 -13.64 -13.09 -28.85
CA GLN A 110 -12.88 -12.21 -27.98
C GLN A 110 -12.98 -12.65 -26.51
N GLU A 111 -14.20 -12.91 -26.05
CA GLU A 111 -14.45 -13.39 -24.67
C GLU A 111 -13.68 -14.69 -24.39
N ALA A 112 -13.68 -15.63 -25.33
CA ALA A 112 -12.92 -16.89 -25.21
C ALA A 112 -11.40 -16.67 -25.20
N ALA A 113 -10.90 -15.77 -26.07
CA ALA A 113 -9.48 -15.44 -26.12
C ALA A 113 -9.01 -14.71 -24.86
N ASP A 114 -9.84 -13.85 -24.28
CA ASP A 114 -9.57 -13.14 -23.03
C ASP A 114 -9.57 -14.12 -21.84
N ALA A 115 -10.52 -15.08 -21.83
CA ALA A 115 -10.58 -16.13 -20.82
C ALA A 115 -9.35 -17.05 -20.88
N GLU A 116 -8.93 -17.46 -22.10
CA GLU A 116 -7.71 -18.25 -22.30
C GLU A 116 -6.46 -17.50 -21.85
N LEU A 117 -6.37 -16.19 -22.18
CA LEU A 117 -5.28 -15.34 -21.74
C LEU A 117 -5.25 -15.17 -20.22
N SER A 118 -6.42 -15.04 -19.59
CA SER A 118 -6.54 -14.95 -18.15
C SER A 118 -6.13 -16.25 -17.47
N SER A 119 -6.62 -17.38 -17.97
CA SER A 119 -6.29 -18.71 -17.42
C SER A 119 -4.82 -19.07 -17.61
N SER A 120 -4.22 -18.71 -18.75
CA SER A 120 -2.79 -18.96 -19.01
C SER A 120 -1.86 -18.08 -18.16
N ARG A 121 -2.37 -16.98 -17.58
CA ARG A 121 -1.65 -16.11 -16.65
C ARG A 121 -2.00 -16.41 -15.18
N SER A 122 -2.92 -17.32 -14.92
CA SER A 122 -3.23 -17.79 -13.57
C SER A 122 -2.13 -18.75 -13.10
N GLY A 123 -1.76 -18.62 -11.83
CA GLY A 123 -0.70 -19.42 -11.23
C GLY A 123 0.59 -18.65 -10.97
N ILE A 124 1.57 -19.36 -10.43
CA ILE A 124 2.90 -18.85 -10.10
C ILE A 124 3.85 -19.26 -11.22
N ASP A 125 4.39 -18.28 -11.96
CA ASP A 125 5.37 -18.49 -13.02
C ASP A 125 6.79 -18.53 -12.44
N GLU A 126 7.05 -19.55 -11.61
CA GLU A 126 8.35 -19.80 -10.98
C GLU A 126 8.58 -21.28 -10.70
N THR A 127 9.83 -21.63 -10.35
CA THR A 127 10.15 -22.95 -9.84
C THR A 127 9.42 -23.19 -8.50
N GLU A 128 9.11 -24.45 -8.20
CA GLU A 128 8.40 -24.82 -6.97
C GLU A 128 9.14 -24.34 -5.70
N GLU A 129 10.46 -24.48 -5.68
CA GLU A 129 11.30 -24.00 -4.57
C GLU A 129 11.30 -22.47 -4.46
N GLY A 130 11.40 -21.76 -5.58
CA GLY A 130 11.34 -20.28 -5.62
C GLY A 130 9.99 -19.75 -5.17
N ALA A 131 8.92 -20.39 -5.59
CA ALA A 131 7.56 -20.05 -5.18
C ALA A 131 7.36 -20.30 -3.67
N ALA A 132 7.81 -21.44 -3.14
CA ALA A 132 7.72 -21.76 -1.72
C ALA A 132 8.49 -20.76 -0.85
N ALA A 133 9.71 -20.39 -1.25
CA ALA A 133 10.53 -19.41 -0.53
C ALA A 133 9.85 -18.03 -0.48
N LYS A 134 9.28 -17.57 -1.60
CA LYS A 134 8.56 -16.28 -1.67
C LYS A 134 7.25 -16.32 -0.88
N LEU A 135 6.50 -17.42 -0.93
CA LEU A 135 5.29 -17.58 -0.12
C LEU A 135 5.62 -17.53 1.39
N ALA A 136 6.68 -18.22 1.81
CA ALA A 136 7.14 -18.16 3.19
C ALA A 136 7.55 -16.72 3.61
N ALA A 137 8.26 -16.00 2.74
CA ALA A 137 8.63 -14.60 2.98
C ALA A 137 7.40 -13.69 3.11
N ILE A 138 6.39 -13.86 2.24
CA ILE A 138 5.13 -13.11 2.30
C ILE A 138 4.40 -13.41 3.60
N ARG A 139 4.19 -14.69 3.93
CA ARG A 139 3.50 -15.09 5.16
C ARG A 139 4.22 -14.56 6.41
N GLY A 140 5.53 -14.74 6.50
CA GLY A 140 6.34 -14.23 7.61
C GLY A 140 6.30 -12.71 7.72
N GLY A 141 6.32 -12.00 6.59
CA GLY A 141 6.17 -10.54 6.54
C GLY A 141 4.80 -10.07 7.01
N LEU A 142 3.72 -10.68 6.51
CA LEU A 142 2.35 -10.36 6.92
C LEU A 142 2.12 -10.64 8.41
N ALA A 143 2.63 -11.76 8.92
CA ALA A 143 2.55 -12.11 10.35
C ALA A 143 3.22 -11.07 11.26
N ARG A 144 4.28 -10.41 10.78
CA ARG A 144 4.95 -9.28 11.46
C ARG A 144 4.31 -7.92 11.19
N GLY A 145 3.20 -7.87 10.45
CA GLY A 145 2.49 -6.63 10.12
C GLY A 145 3.18 -5.76 9.06
N LEU A 146 4.10 -6.31 8.25
CA LEU A 146 4.72 -5.58 7.14
C LEU A 146 3.72 -5.36 6.00
N SER A 147 3.86 -4.24 5.30
CA SER A 147 3.08 -3.99 4.10
C SER A 147 3.62 -4.78 2.90
N PRO A 148 2.80 -5.07 1.86
CA PRO A 148 3.27 -5.71 0.64
C PRO A 148 4.48 -5.03 -0.01
N GLN A 149 4.58 -3.70 0.07
CA GLN A 149 5.72 -2.94 -0.45
C GLN A 149 7.01 -3.24 0.34
N GLN A 150 6.90 -3.32 1.66
CA GLN A 150 8.03 -3.63 2.55
C GLN A 150 8.53 -5.06 2.36
N ILE A 151 7.60 -6.01 2.24
CA ILE A 151 7.92 -7.42 1.95
C ILE A 151 8.65 -7.53 0.61
N ALA A 152 8.13 -6.86 -0.43
CA ALA A 152 8.76 -6.85 -1.75
C ALA A 152 10.15 -6.20 -1.74
N ALA A 153 10.34 -5.12 -0.97
CA ALA A 153 11.65 -4.45 -0.87
C ALA A 153 12.73 -5.30 -0.20
N THR A 154 12.33 -6.24 0.67
CA THR A 154 13.25 -7.12 1.42
C THR A 154 13.40 -8.51 0.81
N THR A 155 12.61 -8.84 -0.23
CA THR A 155 12.61 -10.18 -0.86
C THR A 155 13.03 -10.07 -2.33
N PRO A 156 14.21 -10.57 -2.72
CA PRO A 156 14.68 -10.50 -4.10
C PRO A 156 13.70 -11.15 -5.10
N GLY A 157 13.48 -10.48 -6.23
CA GLY A 157 12.59 -10.97 -7.29
C GLY A 157 11.10 -11.01 -6.95
N LEU A 158 10.66 -10.32 -5.88
CA LEU A 158 9.27 -10.18 -5.50
C LEU A 158 8.82 -8.72 -5.71
N SER A 159 7.67 -8.52 -6.36
CA SER A 159 7.06 -7.20 -6.50
C SER A 159 5.86 -7.04 -5.56
N ALA A 160 5.56 -5.81 -5.13
CA ALA A 160 4.39 -5.54 -4.32
C ALA A 160 3.08 -5.98 -5.01
N SER A 161 2.98 -5.82 -6.34
CA SER A 161 1.83 -6.30 -7.12
C SER A 161 1.70 -7.82 -7.08
N THR A 162 2.81 -8.54 -7.06
CA THR A 162 2.82 -9.99 -6.91
C THR A 162 2.32 -10.40 -5.53
N VAL A 163 2.75 -9.70 -4.48
CA VAL A 163 2.26 -9.96 -3.10
C VAL A 163 0.74 -9.79 -3.03
N TYR A 164 0.20 -8.66 -3.52
CA TYR A 164 -1.25 -8.44 -3.54
C TYR A 164 -1.98 -9.54 -4.33
N ARG A 165 -1.50 -9.88 -5.52
CA ARG A 165 -2.11 -10.91 -6.37
C ARG A 165 -2.12 -12.29 -5.70
N TRP A 166 -1.05 -12.66 -4.99
CA TRP A 166 -0.96 -13.96 -4.34
C TRP A 166 -1.83 -14.04 -3.09
N VAL A 167 -1.96 -12.94 -2.34
CA VAL A 167 -2.89 -12.82 -1.21
C VAL A 167 -4.35 -12.89 -1.71
N ASP A 168 -4.69 -12.15 -2.79
CA ASP A 168 -6.03 -12.17 -3.39
C ASP A 168 -6.39 -13.55 -3.94
N ALA A 169 -5.41 -14.28 -4.48
CA ALA A 169 -5.60 -15.64 -4.98
C ALA A 169 -5.68 -16.70 -3.87
N GLY A 170 -5.44 -16.32 -2.61
CA GLY A 170 -5.51 -17.23 -1.47
C GLY A 170 -4.38 -18.26 -1.39
N TYR A 171 -3.23 -18.00 -2.05
CA TYR A 171 -2.10 -18.92 -1.99
C TYR A 171 -1.63 -19.11 -0.55
N ASP A 172 -1.29 -20.35 -0.21
CA ASP A 172 -0.89 -20.77 1.13
C ASP A 172 -1.93 -20.39 2.22
N GLY A 173 -3.22 -20.29 1.85
CA GLY A 173 -4.31 -19.93 2.76
C GLY A 173 -4.32 -18.48 3.23
N MET A 174 -3.48 -17.60 2.64
CA MET A 174 -3.46 -16.17 2.95
C MET A 174 -4.75 -15.48 2.52
N THR A 175 -5.15 -14.46 3.26
CA THR A 175 -6.36 -13.69 2.98
C THR A 175 -6.09 -12.18 3.05
N ASN A 176 -6.91 -11.39 2.38
CA ASN A 176 -6.87 -9.92 2.46
C ASN A 176 -7.05 -9.37 3.89
N MET A 177 -7.54 -10.20 4.81
CA MET A 177 -7.69 -9.85 6.22
C MET A 177 -6.35 -9.72 6.95
N GLU A 178 -5.30 -10.33 6.44
CA GLU A 178 -3.93 -10.26 6.96
C GLU A 178 -3.19 -9.00 6.53
N LEU A 179 -3.71 -8.29 5.51
CA LEU A 179 -3.16 -7.04 5.06
C LEU A 179 -3.36 -5.94 6.11
N ARG A 180 -2.32 -5.16 6.34
CA ARG A 180 -2.19 -4.15 7.40
C ARG A 180 -3.29 -3.07 7.39
N ARG A 181 -3.83 -2.70 6.23
CA ARG A 181 -4.88 -1.68 6.08
C ARG A 181 -6.21 -2.33 5.74
N LYS A 182 -7.03 -2.50 6.76
CA LYS A 182 -8.46 -2.78 6.59
C LYS A 182 -9.22 -1.48 6.50
N VAL A 183 -10.16 -1.39 5.56
CA VAL A 183 -11.06 -0.23 5.46
C VAL A 183 -12.02 -0.25 6.65
N GLY A 184 -11.75 0.59 7.65
CA GLY A 184 -12.66 0.84 8.77
C GLY A 184 -13.27 2.23 8.64
N TYR A 185 -14.59 2.32 8.46
CA TYR A 185 -15.31 3.58 8.50
C TYR A 185 -15.90 3.80 9.88
N ARG A 186 -15.59 4.94 10.52
CA ARG A 186 -16.16 5.36 11.80
C ARG A 186 -16.68 6.80 11.69
N PRO A 187 -17.96 7.06 12.04
CA PRO A 187 -18.49 8.43 12.02
C PRO A 187 -17.74 9.34 12.97
N ARG A 188 -17.44 10.57 12.55
CA ARG A 188 -16.83 11.59 13.42
C ARG A 188 -17.87 12.16 14.37
N SER A 189 -17.59 12.15 15.69
CA SER A 189 -18.37 12.90 16.68
C SER A 189 -17.89 14.36 16.75
N HIS A 190 -18.83 15.30 16.77
CA HIS A 190 -18.53 16.72 16.97
C HIS A 190 -18.17 17.00 18.44
N ARG A 191 -16.97 17.51 18.68
CA ARG A 191 -16.56 18.03 20.00
C ARG A 191 -16.79 19.54 20.06
N ALA A 192 -17.22 20.03 21.25
CA ALA A 192 -17.34 21.45 21.53
C ALA A 192 -15.98 22.18 21.43
N PRO A 193 -15.95 23.44 20.99
CA PRO A 193 -14.71 24.20 20.82
C PRO A 193 -14.04 24.50 22.15
N LYS A 194 -12.76 24.14 22.30
CA LYS A 194 -11.89 24.63 23.39
C LYS A 194 -11.50 26.09 23.12
N ARG A 195 -11.30 26.87 24.19
CA ARG A 195 -10.77 28.26 24.10
C ARG A 195 -9.42 28.25 23.37
N ALA A 196 -9.23 29.15 22.43
CA ALA A 196 -7.95 29.33 21.76
C ALA A 196 -6.95 29.99 22.71
N THR A 197 -5.76 29.40 22.85
CA THR A 197 -4.62 30.05 23.50
C THR A 197 -4.00 31.02 22.49
N HIS A 198 -3.72 32.25 22.89
CA HIS A 198 -3.07 33.23 22.03
C HIS A 198 -1.57 33.24 22.33
N HIS A 199 -0.78 32.81 21.36
CA HIS A 199 0.68 32.90 21.39
C HIS A 199 1.16 34.20 20.74
N SER A 200 2.42 34.57 20.99
CA SER A 200 3.01 35.77 20.39
C SER A 200 3.04 35.67 18.86
N ALA A 201 2.88 36.82 18.17
CA ALA A 201 2.86 36.85 16.70
C ALA A 201 4.11 36.21 16.06
N ARG A 202 5.28 36.33 16.71
CA ARG A 202 6.54 35.73 16.26
C ARG A 202 6.56 34.18 16.27
N ARG A 203 5.61 33.54 16.98
CA ARG A 203 5.47 32.09 17.11
C ARG A 203 4.29 31.55 16.31
N SER A 204 3.65 32.38 15.51
CA SER A 204 2.51 31.97 14.67
C SER A 204 2.93 31.00 13.55
N HIS A 205 1.98 30.28 13.02
CA HIS A 205 2.22 29.46 11.83
C HIS A 205 2.68 30.29 10.62
N ALA A 206 2.20 31.53 10.49
CA ALA A 206 2.68 32.44 9.46
C ALA A 206 4.18 32.77 9.63
N ALA A 207 4.64 32.98 10.88
CA ALA A 207 6.06 33.18 11.18
C ALA A 207 6.88 31.92 10.91
N PHE A 208 6.34 30.74 11.17
CA PHE A 208 6.95 29.45 10.77
C PHE A 208 7.16 29.37 9.24
N LEU A 209 6.13 29.67 8.46
CA LEU A 209 6.23 29.67 6.99
C LEU A 209 7.23 30.73 6.47
N ALA A 210 7.40 31.84 7.17
CA ALA A 210 8.38 32.88 6.82
C ALA A 210 9.85 32.41 6.97
N LEU A 211 10.14 31.29 7.64
CA LEU A 211 11.47 30.67 7.67
C LEU A 211 11.95 30.17 6.29
N GLY A 212 11.04 30.01 5.34
CA GLY A 212 11.29 29.44 4.01
C GLY A 212 11.06 27.94 3.94
N GLU A 213 10.94 27.44 2.71
CA GLU A 213 10.53 26.06 2.42
C GLU A 213 11.48 25.01 3.02
N ASP A 214 12.80 25.23 2.87
CA ASP A 214 13.82 24.29 3.36
C ASP A 214 13.78 24.17 4.90
N ALA A 215 13.68 25.29 5.60
CA ALA A 215 13.62 25.30 7.06
C ALA A 215 12.33 24.66 7.58
N CYS A 216 11.20 24.94 6.94
CA CYS A 216 9.92 24.31 7.27
C CYS A 216 9.96 22.79 6.98
N ALA A 217 10.61 22.37 5.89
CA ALA A 217 10.76 20.95 5.56
C ALA A 217 11.67 20.21 6.55
N ALA A 218 12.69 20.88 7.08
CA ALA A 218 13.64 20.34 8.07
C ALA A 218 13.16 20.41 9.52
N ALA A 219 11.96 20.94 9.77
CA ALA A 219 11.44 21.14 11.12
C ALA A 219 11.10 19.85 11.85
N TRP A 220 11.04 19.93 13.16
CA TRP A 220 10.42 18.95 14.04
C TRP A 220 8.96 19.27 14.28
N GLU A 221 8.13 18.25 14.46
CA GLU A 221 6.76 18.38 14.94
C GLU A 221 6.67 17.78 16.35
N MET A 222 6.03 18.52 17.26
CA MET A 222 5.81 18.09 18.63
C MET A 222 4.31 17.95 18.89
N ASP A 223 3.91 16.81 19.49
CA ASP A 223 2.51 16.47 19.76
C ASP A 223 2.39 15.50 20.93
N THR A 224 1.19 15.27 21.43
CA THR A 224 0.92 14.25 22.45
C THR A 224 0.03 13.14 21.91
N VAL A 225 0.30 11.89 22.36
CA VAL A 225 -0.54 10.73 22.09
C VAL A 225 -1.16 10.26 23.39
N GLU A 226 -2.49 10.37 23.50
CA GLU A 226 -3.24 9.97 24.70
C GLU A 226 -3.61 8.48 24.63
N GLY A 227 -3.56 7.77 25.76
CA GLY A 227 -4.02 6.40 25.94
C GLY A 227 -5.53 6.24 26.01
N ALA A 228 -6.00 5.47 26.98
CA ALA A 228 -7.41 5.37 27.34
C ALA A 228 -7.85 6.69 28.00
N ARG A 229 -9.17 6.88 28.14
CA ARG A 229 -9.70 8.13 28.75
C ARG A 229 -9.35 8.25 30.22
N GLU A 230 -9.18 7.13 30.86
CA GLU A 230 -8.88 7.00 32.29
C GLU A 230 -7.37 7.12 32.59
N ASP A 231 -6.52 7.14 31.58
CA ASP A 231 -5.07 7.27 31.76
C ASP A 231 -4.70 8.74 32.09
N SER A 232 -3.82 8.91 33.06
CA SER A 232 -3.12 10.16 33.33
C SER A 232 -1.92 10.32 32.41
N ALA A 233 -1.20 9.21 32.19
CA ALA A 233 -0.01 9.16 31.36
C ALA A 233 -0.33 9.35 29.87
N CYS A 234 0.59 10.00 29.17
CA CYS A 234 0.55 10.15 27.71
C CYS A 234 1.96 10.09 27.13
N LEU A 235 2.08 10.06 25.81
CA LEU A 235 3.38 10.12 25.13
C LEU A 235 3.58 11.50 24.53
N LEU A 236 4.68 12.19 24.88
CA LEU A 236 5.18 13.32 24.09
C LEU A 236 5.90 12.75 22.86
N THR A 237 5.52 13.19 21.69
CA THR A 237 6.13 12.77 20.44
C THR A 237 6.90 13.91 19.80
N LEU A 238 8.16 13.65 19.42
CA LEU A 238 9.03 14.54 18.68
C LEU A 238 9.32 13.89 17.34
N LEU A 239 8.79 14.42 16.26
CA LEU A 239 8.93 13.89 14.91
C LEU A 239 9.83 14.79 14.06
N HIS A 240 10.92 14.24 13.54
CA HIS A 240 11.75 14.90 12.53
C HIS A 240 11.15 14.71 11.14
N ARG A 241 10.69 15.79 10.51
CA ARG A 241 9.98 15.72 9.21
C ARG A 241 10.73 14.99 8.11
N PRO A 242 12.04 15.29 7.85
CA PRO A 242 12.76 14.65 6.76
C PRO A 242 12.96 13.16 6.95
N SER A 243 13.41 12.72 8.12
CA SER A 243 13.69 11.31 8.39
C SER A 243 12.46 10.50 8.77
N ARG A 244 11.35 11.16 9.15
CA ARG A 244 10.18 10.51 9.75
C ARG A 244 10.48 9.76 11.04
N LEU A 245 11.68 9.98 11.63
CA LEU A 245 11.99 9.43 12.93
C LEU A 245 11.12 10.11 13.97
N GLN A 246 10.59 9.33 14.89
CA GLN A 246 9.78 9.80 16.01
C GLN A 246 10.36 9.29 17.31
N LEU A 247 10.60 10.19 18.25
CA LEU A 247 10.78 9.85 19.66
C LEU A 247 9.42 9.91 20.36
N ALA A 248 9.18 9.00 21.28
CA ALA A 248 8.01 9.00 22.15
C ALA A 248 8.49 8.90 23.61
N LEU A 249 8.32 9.98 24.32
CA LEU A 249 8.73 10.13 25.71
C LEU A 249 7.49 9.97 26.59
N LEU A 250 7.58 9.11 27.61
CA LEU A 250 6.50 8.89 28.55
C LEU A 250 6.35 10.10 29.47
N LEU A 251 5.14 10.67 29.51
CA LEU A 251 4.75 11.70 30.45
C LEU A 251 3.81 11.12 31.50
N GLU A 252 4.02 11.46 32.78
CA GLU A 252 3.14 11.05 33.87
C GLU A 252 1.76 11.73 33.81
N ALA A 253 1.72 12.97 33.28
CA ALA A 253 0.50 13.71 33.08
C ALA A 253 0.57 14.55 31.80
N LYS A 254 -0.61 14.92 31.27
CA LYS A 254 -0.71 15.82 30.10
C LYS A 254 -0.71 17.29 30.55
N ASP A 255 0.43 17.78 31.00
CA ASP A 255 0.62 19.17 31.44
C ASP A 255 1.99 19.73 31.02
N SER A 256 2.18 21.06 31.20
CA SER A 256 3.42 21.75 30.82
C SER A 256 4.63 21.24 31.61
N ALA A 257 4.47 20.97 32.88
CA ALA A 257 5.58 20.52 33.72
C ALA A 257 6.15 19.18 33.25
N SER A 258 5.29 18.23 32.85
CA SER A 258 5.71 16.94 32.29
C SER A 258 6.40 17.09 30.94
N VAL A 259 5.94 18.02 30.09
CA VAL A 259 6.57 18.35 28.81
C VAL A 259 7.96 18.93 29.03
N GLU A 260 8.07 19.92 29.95
CA GLU A 260 9.33 20.55 30.32
C GLU A 260 10.35 19.56 30.87
N ALA A 261 9.93 18.64 31.76
CA ALA A 261 10.80 17.59 32.30
C ALA A 261 11.30 16.64 31.19
N ALA A 262 10.44 16.25 30.24
CA ALA A 262 10.83 15.42 29.11
C ALA A 262 11.83 16.14 28.19
N LEU A 263 11.62 17.42 27.89
CA LEU A 263 12.55 18.23 27.09
C LEU A 263 13.87 18.51 27.80
N GLU A 264 13.88 18.66 29.14
CA GLU A 264 15.11 18.74 29.93
C GLU A 264 15.90 17.43 29.87
N GLY A 265 15.22 16.27 29.84
CA GLY A 265 15.83 14.96 29.56
C GLY A 265 16.54 14.95 28.20
N VAL A 266 15.91 15.45 27.14
CA VAL A 266 16.52 15.58 25.82
C VAL A 266 17.72 16.53 25.85
N ARG A 267 17.58 17.66 26.52
CA ARG A 267 18.64 18.68 26.69
C ARG A 267 19.84 18.16 27.47
N SER A 268 19.63 17.35 28.49
CA SER A 268 20.73 16.72 29.25
C SER A 268 21.62 15.83 28.40
N VAL A 269 21.06 15.22 27.34
CA VAL A 269 21.78 14.37 26.38
C VAL A 269 22.55 15.20 25.36
N LEU A 270 21.89 16.18 24.74
CA LEU A 270 22.46 16.96 23.62
C LEU A 270 23.30 18.18 24.07
N GLY A 271 23.09 18.65 25.29
CA GLY A 271 23.58 19.97 25.74
C GLY A 271 22.88 21.13 25.02
N ALA A 272 23.13 22.34 25.45
CA ALA A 272 22.48 23.54 24.90
C ALA A 272 22.81 23.75 23.40
N ASP A 273 24.05 23.51 23.01
CA ASP A 273 24.47 23.66 21.61
C ASP A 273 23.91 22.55 20.70
N GLY A 274 23.82 21.32 21.18
CA GLY A 274 23.16 20.19 20.47
C GLY A 274 21.69 20.44 20.26
N MET A 275 20.95 20.92 21.28
CA MET A 275 19.58 21.34 21.12
C MET A 275 19.42 22.35 19.98
N GLY A 276 20.34 23.34 19.92
CA GLY A 276 20.32 24.36 18.87
C GLY A 276 20.62 23.81 17.45
N ARG A 277 21.46 22.78 17.34
CA ARG A 277 21.72 22.12 16.04
C ARG A 277 20.55 21.26 15.58
N VAL A 278 19.94 20.51 16.52
CA VAL A 278 18.91 19.51 16.23
C VAL A 278 17.53 20.17 16.08
N PHE A 279 17.12 20.98 17.01
CA PHE A 279 15.77 21.59 17.05
C PHE A 279 15.76 23.02 16.54
N ARG A 280 16.12 23.21 15.26
CA ARG A 280 16.15 24.54 14.63
C ARG A 280 14.79 25.20 14.51
N ALA A 281 13.75 24.39 14.26
CA ALA A 281 12.36 24.79 14.24
C ALA A 281 11.49 23.65 14.75
N VAL A 282 10.61 23.92 15.68
CA VAL A 282 9.65 22.97 16.26
C VAL A 282 8.26 23.53 16.11
N LEU A 283 7.37 22.77 15.46
CA LEU A 283 5.97 23.13 15.28
C LEU A 283 5.09 22.28 16.19
N THR A 284 4.25 22.92 17.01
CA THR A 284 3.31 22.25 17.91
C THR A 284 1.89 22.78 17.73
N ASP A 285 0.89 22.17 18.39
CA ASP A 285 -0.47 22.71 18.44
C ASP A 285 -0.66 23.62 19.65
N ASN A 286 -1.91 24.09 19.83
CA ASN A 286 -2.30 24.95 20.95
C ASN A 286 -2.81 24.12 22.15
N GLY A 287 -2.21 22.97 22.43
CA GLY A 287 -2.53 22.15 23.60
C GLY A 287 -2.16 22.88 24.90
N SER A 288 -2.90 22.60 25.97
CA SER A 288 -2.60 23.18 27.29
C SER A 288 -1.23 22.77 27.84
N GLU A 289 -0.75 21.62 27.42
CA GLU A 289 0.57 21.07 27.72
C GLU A 289 1.73 21.87 27.09
N PHE A 290 1.43 22.63 26.06
CA PHE A 290 2.40 23.51 25.36
C PHE A 290 2.19 24.98 25.64
N ALA A 291 1.46 25.34 26.73
CA ALA A 291 1.08 26.70 27.01
C ALA A 291 2.25 27.57 27.55
N ASP A 292 3.25 26.97 28.20
CA ASP A 292 4.44 27.71 28.65
C ASP A 292 5.46 27.83 27.50
N GLU A 293 5.18 28.80 26.62
CA GLU A 293 6.04 29.08 25.46
C GLU A 293 7.45 29.51 25.84
N GLY A 294 7.60 30.18 27.02
CA GLY A 294 8.88 30.69 27.47
C GLY A 294 9.81 29.55 27.95
N ALA A 295 9.30 28.67 28.80
CA ALA A 295 10.04 27.52 29.31
C ALA A 295 10.43 26.56 28.19
N ILE A 296 9.47 26.19 27.33
CA ILE A 296 9.73 25.29 26.20
C ILE A 296 10.77 25.90 25.23
N ALA A 297 10.67 27.16 24.88
CA ALA A 297 11.62 27.83 23.99
C ALA A 297 13.04 27.87 24.58
N ALA A 298 13.18 28.13 25.88
CA ALA A 298 14.46 28.12 26.58
C ALA A 298 15.09 26.70 26.57
N LEU A 299 14.26 25.66 26.77
CA LEU A 299 14.71 24.24 26.69
C LEU A 299 15.15 23.85 25.29
N LEU A 300 14.48 24.36 24.25
CA LEU A 300 14.88 24.16 22.84
C LEU A 300 16.15 24.95 22.47
N GLY A 301 16.75 25.69 23.41
CA GLY A 301 17.99 26.43 23.20
C GLY A 301 17.77 27.72 22.38
N GLU A 302 16.58 28.30 22.42
CA GLU A 302 16.28 29.57 21.76
C GLU A 302 17.12 30.70 22.41
N ARG A 303 17.78 31.49 21.58
CA ARG A 303 18.61 32.62 21.99
C ARG A 303 17.88 33.95 21.72
N ASP A 304 18.38 35.02 22.27
CA ASP A 304 17.82 36.37 22.01
C ASP A 304 17.77 36.64 20.51
N GLY A 305 16.59 37.03 20.04
CA GLY A 305 16.34 37.33 18.63
C GLY A 305 16.02 36.12 17.75
N GLU A 306 16.19 34.87 18.23
CA GLU A 306 15.75 33.66 17.56
C GLU A 306 14.32 33.31 17.92
N THR A 307 13.66 32.54 17.04
CA THR A 307 12.41 31.83 17.32
C THR A 307 12.51 30.41 16.78
N ARG A 308 12.39 29.43 17.67
CA ARG A 308 12.46 28.01 17.32
C ARG A 308 11.15 27.26 17.55
N LEU A 309 10.36 27.73 18.51
CA LEU A 309 9.05 27.18 18.83
C LEU A 309 7.95 27.95 18.09
N PHE A 310 7.14 27.19 17.33
CA PHE A 310 6.02 27.71 16.54
C PHE A 310 4.74 26.94 16.83
N TYR A 311 3.60 27.58 16.67
CA TYR A 311 2.28 27.01 16.92
C TYR A 311 1.44 27.00 15.66
N CYS A 312 0.73 25.89 15.46
CA CYS A 312 -0.29 25.81 14.42
C CYS A 312 -1.42 26.80 14.66
N ASP A 313 -2.10 27.18 13.59
CA ASP A 313 -3.34 27.93 13.71
C ASP A 313 -4.42 27.11 14.44
N PRO A 314 -5.30 27.75 15.23
CA PRO A 314 -6.34 27.02 15.93
C PRO A 314 -7.20 26.18 15.00
N ARG A 315 -7.39 24.88 15.31
CA ARG A 315 -8.17 23.90 14.56
C ARG A 315 -7.60 23.52 13.18
N GLN A 316 -6.35 23.78 12.91
CA GLN A 316 -5.66 23.47 11.67
C GLN A 316 -4.67 22.30 11.88
N SER A 317 -5.18 21.13 12.31
CA SER A 317 -4.34 19.94 12.59
C SER A 317 -3.54 19.46 11.37
N GLN A 318 -4.04 19.73 10.15
CA GLN A 318 -3.34 19.41 8.91
C GLN A 318 -1.95 20.08 8.78
N GLN A 319 -1.69 21.16 9.53
CA GLN A 319 -0.39 21.82 9.56
C GLN A 319 0.72 20.97 10.19
N LYS A 320 0.33 19.94 11.00
CA LYS A 320 1.18 18.89 11.57
C LYS A 320 0.93 17.52 10.89
N GLY A 321 0.76 17.49 9.59
CA GLY A 321 0.38 16.28 8.87
C GLY A 321 1.42 15.15 8.92
N ALA A 322 2.68 15.42 9.23
CA ALA A 322 3.71 14.40 9.39
C ALA A 322 3.53 13.64 10.70
N CYS A 323 3.26 14.34 11.80
CA CYS A 323 3.00 13.75 13.11
C CYS A 323 1.72 12.92 13.11
N GLU A 324 0.61 13.43 12.54
CA GLU A 324 -0.64 12.69 12.41
C GLU A 324 -0.45 11.34 11.67
N LYS A 325 0.31 11.36 10.57
CA LYS A 325 0.63 10.11 9.83
C LYS A 325 1.46 9.14 10.68
N ASN A 326 2.40 9.65 11.45
CA ASN A 326 3.29 8.81 12.25
C ASN A 326 2.59 8.28 13.52
N HIS A 327 1.61 8.99 14.06
CA HIS A 327 0.75 8.49 15.14
C HIS A 327 -0.01 7.21 14.73
N VAL A 328 -0.31 7.04 13.44
CA VAL A 328 -0.88 5.79 12.91
C VAL A 328 0.07 4.62 13.14
N GLU A 329 1.39 4.83 13.06
CA GLU A 329 2.39 3.79 13.30
C GLU A 329 2.43 3.39 14.79
N ILE A 330 2.42 4.37 15.69
CA ILE A 330 2.29 4.12 17.15
C ILE A 330 1.01 3.31 17.43
N ARG A 331 -0.10 3.69 16.79
CA ARG A 331 -1.41 3.04 17.02
C ARG A 331 -1.52 1.62 16.48
N LYS A 332 -0.56 1.15 15.68
CA LYS A 332 -0.47 -0.27 15.29
C LYS A 332 0.00 -1.14 16.46
N LEU A 333 0.92 -0.63 17.25
CA LEU A 333 1.47 -1.34 18.42
C LEU A 333 0.64 -1.05 19.68
N LEU A 334 0.12 0.17 19.82
CA LEU A 334 -0.71 0.62 20.93
C LEU A 334 -2.11 1.03 20.46
N PRO A 335 -2.99 0.10 20.06
CA PRO A 335 -4.27 0.41 19.45
C PRO A 335 -5.22 1.05 20.47
N LYS A 336 -5.92 2.11 20.05
CA LYS A 336 -6.93 2.78 20.87
C LYS A 336 -8.17 1.90 20.99
N GLY A 337 -8.66 1.71 22.20
CA GLY A 337 -9.87 0.92 22.46
C GLY A 337 -9.65 -0.58 22.62
N ALA A 338 -8.41 -1.06 22.64
CA ALA A 338 -8.04 -2.44 22.92
C ALA A 338 -7.73 -2.70 24.41
N GLY A 339 -8.13 -1.80 25.29
CA GLY A 339 -7.85 -1.94 26.74
C GLY A 339 -6.41 -1.55 27.13
N VAL A 340 -5.60 -1.09 26.20
CA VAL A 340 -4.21 -0.68 26.46
C VAL A 340 -4.20 0.54 27.37
N ARG A 341 -3.48 0.43 28.50
CA ARG A 341 -3.36 1.47 29.52
C ARG A 341 -1.96 2.09 29.48
N PHE A 342 -1.91 3.42 29.21
CA PHE A 342 -0.65 4.15 29.16
C PHE A 342 -0.04 4.36 30.55
N ASP A 343 -0.85 4.35 31.61
CA ASP A 343 -0.38 4.36 32.99
C ASP A 343 0.50 3.15 33.37
N ARG A 344 0.49 2.09 32.52
CA ARG A 344 1.34 0.90 32.71
C ARG A 344 2.60 0.90 31.85
N LEU A 345 2.73 1.87 30.94
CA LEU A 345 3.92 1.98 30.09
C LEU A 345 5.15 2.29 30.93
N THR A 346 6.27 1.75 30.52
CA THR A 346 7.60 2.03 31.05
C THR A 346 8.49 2.69 29.99
N ALA A 347 9.61 3.27 30.40
CA ALA A 347 10.60 3.78 29.45
C ALA A 347 11.10 2.68 28.49
N ALA A 348 11.25 1.44 28.96
CA ALA A 348 11.63 0.31 28.14
C ALA A 348 10.57 -0.04 27.08
N ASP A 349 9.28 0.10 27.40
CA ASP A 349 8.19 -0.10 26.43
C ASP A 349 8.22 1.00 25.35
N CYS A 350 8.50 2.25 25.74
CA CYS A 350 8.65 3.37 24.80
C CYS A 350 9.88 3.19 23.90
N ALA A 351 11.01 2.73 24.47
CA ALA A 351 12.22 2.42 23.70
C ALA A 351 11.95 1.34 22.64
N LEU A 352 11.29 0.22 23.03
CA LEU A 352 10.91 -0.83 22.10
C LEU A 352 9.92 -0.33 21.04
N LEU A 353 8.88 0.41 21.43
CA LEU A 353 7.92 1.02 20.52
C LEU A 353 8.63 1.85 19.44
N MET A 354 9.58 2.70 19.88
CA MET A 354 10.32 3.55 18.96
C MET A 354 11.32 2.77 18.12
N SER A 355 11.97 1.75 18.66
CA SER A 355 12.85 0.85 17.90
C SER A 355 12.06 0.19 16.74
N GLN A 356 10.87 -0.34 17.01
CA GLN A 356 10.00 -0.94 16.00
C GLN A 356 9.53 0.08 14.94
N VAL A 357 9.01 1.24 15.37
CA VAL A 357 8.48 2.27 14.46
C VAL A 357 9.56 2.89 13.59
N ASN A 358 10.75 3.14 14.16
CA ASN A 358 11.86 3.80 13.46
C ASN A 358 12.75 2.86 12.65
N SER A 359 12.60 1.55 12.82
CA SER A 359 13.27 0.54 11.99
C SER A 359 12.42 0.05 10.83
N GLU A 360 11.17 0.50 10.71
CA GLU A 360 10.29 0.17 9.61
C GLU A 360 10.76 0.86 8.31
N PRO A 361 11.13 0.13 7.23
CA PRO A 361 11.52 0.74 5.96
C PRO A 361 10.36 1.53 5.35
N ARG A 362 10.60 2.78 4.95
CA ARG A 362 9.57 3.67 4.42
C ARG A 362 9.73 3.89 2.93
N GLY A 363 8.69 3.65 2.14
CA GLY A 363 8.71 3.90 0.70
C GLY A 363 9.06 5.36 0.35
N ALA A 364 8.57 6.33 1.14
CA ALA A 364 8.91 7.75 0.99
C ALA A 364 10.39 8.09 1.26
N LEU A 365 11.13 7.19 1.91
CA LEU A 365 12.56 7.32 2.19
C LEU A 365 13.41 6.37 1.30
N GLY A 366 12.89 5.93 0.17
CA GLY A 366 13.57 4.96 -0.68
C GLY A 366 13.80 3.61 0.00
N PHE A 367 12.90 3.21 0.89
CA PHE A 367 12.98 2.03 1.75
C PHE A 367 14.14 2.04 2.78
N LEU A 368 14.72 3.20 3.02
CA LEU A 368 15.55 3.39 4.21
C LEU A 368 14.68 3.47 5.46
N THR A 369 15.30 3.16 6.62
CA THR A 369 14.66 3.29 7.93
C THR A 369 14.70 4.74 8.41
N PRO A 370 13.69 5.23 9.16
CA PRO A 370 13.75 6.53 9.82
C PRO A 370 15.02 6.72 10.66
N ALA A 371 15.44 5.71 11.41
CA ALA A 371 16.67 5.71 12.21
C ALA A 371 17.90 6.00 11.37
N ARG A 372 18.04 5.29 10.23
CA ARG A 372 19.17 5.46 9.34
C ARG A 372 19.22 6.84 8.70
N VAL A 373 18.06 7.34 8.26
CA VAL A 373 17.97 8.68 7.64
C VAL A 373 18.28 9.77 8.67
N LEU A 374 17.85 9.63 9.94
CA LEU A 374 18.21 10.60 10.98
C LEU A 374 19.72 10.61 11.24
N ARG A 375 20.36 9.44 11.35
CA ARG A 375 21.83 9.37 11.51
C ARG A 375 22.57 10.01 10.34
N MET A 376 22.08 9.83 9.12
CA MET A 376 22.66 10.51 7.95
C MET A 376 22.52 12.04 8.01
N ALA A 377 21.43 12.54 8.60
CA ALA A 377 21.14 13.96 8.67
C ALA A 377 21.82 14.68 9.86
N LEU A 378 21.90 14.05 11.03
CA LEU A 378 22.33 14.66 12.29
C LEU A 378 23.58 14.01 12.90
N GLY A 379 24.11 12.94 12.30
CA GLY A 379 25.36 12.28 12.72
C GLY A 379 25.36 11.84 14.19
N GLU A 380 26.33 12.34 14.96
CA GLU A 380 26.52 11.99 16.37
C GLU A 380 25.36 12.44 17.27
N ASP A 381 24.74 13.58 16.98
CA ASP A 381 23.56 14.05 17.73
C ASP A 381 22.39 13.06 17.62
N ALA A 382 22.20 12.44 16.44
CA ALA A 382 21.18 11.41 16.23
C ALA A 382 21.49 10.14 17.06
N SER A 383 22.75 9.70 17.04
CA SER A 383 23.17 8.53 17.79
C SER A 383 23.02 8.75 19.30
N ALA A 384 23.47 9.89 19.80
CA ALA A 384 23.33 10.26 21.21
C ALA A 384 21.86 10.26 21.66
N LEU A 385 20.93 10.82 20.84
CA LEU A 385 19.49 10.78 21.16
C LEU A 385 18.94 9.35 21.16
N MET A 386 19.25 8.56 20.15
CA MET A 386 18.72 7.20 20.04
C MET A 386 19.23 6.34 21.19
N ASP A 387 20.53 6.40 21.49
CA ASP A 387 21.16 5.59 22.56
C ASP A 387 20.60 5.97 23.93
N ALA A 388 20.43 7.28 24.21
CA ALA A 388 19.94 7.75 25.50
C ALA A 388 18.48 7.34 25.77
N PHE A 389 17.66 7.22 24.74
CA PHE A 389 16.27 6.78 24.86
C PHE A 389 16.08 5.29 24.52
N GLY A 390 17.16 4.52 24.37
CA GLY A 390 17.13 3.09 24.12
C GLY A 390 16.52 2.73 22.77
N VAL A 391 16.63 3.61 21.77
CA VAL A 391 16.07 3.40 20.42
C VAL A 391 17.13 2.71 19.56
N GLU A 392 16.89 1.45 19.23
CA GLU A 392 17.77 0.62 18.42
C GLU A 392 17.24 0.52 16.97
N GLU A 393 18.16 0.43 16.00
CA GLU A 393 17.80 0.08 14.62
C GLU A 393 17.78 -1.43 14.48
N LEU A 394 16.58 -2.00 14.43
CA LEU A 394 16.34 -3.44 14.34
C LEU A 394 16.54 -3.94 12.91
N ALA A 395 17.06 -5.17 12.78
CA ALA A 395 17.10 -5.86 11.50
C ALA A 395 15.70 -6.19 10.99
N PRO A 396 15.48 -6.32 9.66
CA PRO A 396 14.15 -6.62 9.10
C PRO A 396 13.50 -7.89 9.67
N GLY A 397 14.29 -8.88 10.10
CA GLY A 397 13.81 -10.12 10.72
C GLY A 397 13.31 -9.94 12.15
N GLU A 398 13.69 -8.87 12.82
CA GLU A 398 13.34 -8.56 14.22
C GLU A 398 12.13 -7.63 14.33
N LEU A 399 11.63 -7.11 13.19
CA LEU A 399 10.47 -6.25 13.19
C LEU A 399 9.20 -7.01 13.54
N ASP A 400 8.48 -6.49 14.52
CA ASP A 400 7.17 -6.94 14.94
C ASP A 400 6.22 -5.75 15.12
N LEU A 401 5.53 -5.38 14.07
CA LEU A 401 4.63 -4.22 14.02
C LEU A 401 3.17 -4.62 14.36
N THR A 402 3.02 -5.65 15.20
CA THR A 402 1.69 -6.12 15.64
C THR A 402 1.32 -5.56 17.02
N PRO A 403 0.03 -5.48 17.36
CA PRO A 403 -0.43 -4.97 18.65
C PRO A 403 0.13 -5.72 19.88
N GLY A 404 0.48 -7.00 19.72
CA GLY A 404 1.02 -7.82 20.80
C GLY A 404 2.54 -7.69 21.04
N CYS A 405 3.24 -6.90 20.21
CA CYS A 405 4.70 -6.76 20.31
C CYS A 405 5.17 -6.35 21.71
N ILE A 406 4.60 -5.28 22.25
CA ILE A 406 4.98 -4.75 23.56
C ILE A 406 4.65 -5.75 24.67
N ASP A 407 3.47 -6.37 24.65
CA ASP A 407 3.08 -7.35 25.68
C ASP A 407 3.97 -8.60 25.67
N ARG A 408 4.43 -9.06 24.50
CA ARG A 408 5.40 -10.16 24.41
C ARG A 408 6.73 -9.81 25.06
N ALA A 409 7.24 -8.60 24.81
CA ALA A 409 8.48 -8.14 25.43
C ALA A 409 8.33 -7.94 26.94
N ARG A 410 7.19 -7.42 27.41
CA ARG A 410 6.86 -7.30 28.82
C ARG A 410 6.81 -8.66 29.51
N ALA A 411 6.17 -9.66 28.91
CA ALA A 411 6.14 -11.02 29.43
C ALA A 411 7.54 -11.63 29.54
N ALA A 412 8.44 -11.38 28.60
CA ALA A 412 9.83 -11.80 28.66
C ALA A 412 10.61 -11.12 29.81
N ARG A 413 10.22 -9.91 30.23
CA ARG A 413 10.75 -9.19 31.39
C ARG A 413 10.04 -9.55 32.71
N GLY A 414 9.03 -10.42 32.69
CA GLY A 414 8.21 -10.79 33.86
C GLY A 414 7.20 -9.71 34.25
N GLU A 415 6.87 -8.79 33.35
CA GLU A 415 5.91 -7.71 33.56
C GLU A 415 4.49 -8.12 33.08
N GLY A 416 3.45 -7.57 33.70
CA GLY A 416 2.07 -7.79 33.28
C GLY A 416 1.74 -7.08 31.94
N PRO A 417 0.67 -7.50 31.24
CA PRO A 417 0.26 -6.90 29.97
C PRO A 417 -0.21 -5.45 30.15
N LEU A 418 -0.16 -4.68 29.06
CA LEU A 418 -0.67 -3.31 29.01
C LEU A 418 -2.20 -3.26 29.05
N ALA A 419 -2.86 -4.25 28.46
CA ALA A 419 -4.30 -4.42 28.57
C ALA A 419 -4.67 -4.94 29.97
N GLY A 420 -5.64 -4.30 30.61
CA GLY A 420 -6.13 -4.66 31.93
C GLY A 420 -7.45 -5.39 31.87
#